data_2cb52b273a98d5f80fe870655d14f3b6
#
_entry.id   2cb52b273a98d5f80fe870655d14f3b6
#
_cell.length_a   1.000
_cell.length_b   1.000
_cell.length_c   1.000
_cell.angle_alpha   90.00
_cell.angle_beta   90.00
_cell.angle_gamma   90.00
#
_symmetry.space_group_name_H-M   'P 1'
#
loop_
_entity.id
_entity.type
_entity.pdbx_description
1 polymer ?
#
loop_
_entity_poly.entity_id
_entity_poly.type
_entity_poly.pdbx_seq_one_letter_code
_entity_poly.pdbx_strand_id
1 'polypeptide(L)'
;MASDNALPSAAPLISVVVPVRNEAPNIAPLIAEIRAALVGVVHEIVYVDDGSTDATPQELAAARAVGAPLRILRHRASCGQSAAVITGVKAARGEWIATLDGDGQNDPADIPRLLARAQAEAVKGVPVLIAGHRVNRRDSTVKRFSSRFANRFRAWMLRDATPDSGCGLKVFSRALFLSLPHFDHMHRFLPALTLRAGGVVISEPVNHRPRVRGKSNYGTLDRLAVSFLDLIGVAWLQRRGKRPVIEPEA
;
A
#
# COMPACT_ATOMS: atom_id res chain seq x y z
N MET A 1 -12.64 34.27 -10.48
CA MET A 1 -11.20 34.06 -10.68
C MET A 1 -10.78 32.91 -9.77
N ALA A 2 -10.68 31.71 -10.31
CA ALA A 2 -10.22 30.55 -9.58
C ALA A 2 -8.70 30.66 -9.45
N SER A 3 -8.18 30.83 -8.23
CA SER A 3 -6.76 30.75 -7.95
C SER A 3 -6.29 29.32 -8.26
N ASP A 4 -5.53 29.21 -9.32
CA ASP A 4 -4.78 28.04 -9.72
C ASP A 4 -3.81 27.69 -8.56
N ASN A 5 -4.21 26.73 -7.72
CA ASN A 5 -3.39 26.25 -6.62
C ASN A 5 -2.33 25.33 -7.22
N ALA A 6 -1.34 25.95 -7.89
CA ALA A 6 -0.24 25.27 -8.54
C ALA A 6 0.47 24.37 -7.51
N LEU A 7 0.40 23.06 -7.73
CA LEU A 7 1.22 22.06 -7.06
C LEU A 7 2.70 22.45 -7.23
N PRO A 8 3.57 22.23 -6.23
CA PRO A 8 4.97 22.63 -6.29
C PRO A 8 5.63 22.12 -7.58
N SER A 9 6.44 22.99 -8.22
CA SER A 9 7.08 22.77 -9.51
C SER A 9 8.05 21.58 -9.56
N ALA A 10 8.48 21.06 -8.43
CA ALA A 10 9.31 19.86 -8.33
C ALA A 10 8.45 18.60 -8.26
N ALA A 11 8.85 17.56 -9.00
CA ALA A 11 8.22 16.25 -8.89
C ALA A 11 8.32 15.72 -7.44
N PRO A 12 7.25 15.16 -6.85
CA PRO A 12 7.32 14.64 -5.50
C PRO A 12 8.28 13.45 -5.41
N LEU A 13 9.06 13.40 -4.33
CA LEU A 13 9.92 12.24 -4.04
C LEU A 13 9.07 11.01 -3.74
N ILE A 14 8.00 11.19 -2.97
CA ILE A 14 7.11 10.13 -2.54
C ILE A 14 5.64 10.50 -2.71
N SER A 15 4.83 9.55 -3.16
CA SER A 15 3.37 9.64 -3.15
C SER A 15 2.81 8.69 -2.09
N VAL A 16 2.01 9.22 -1.18
CA VAL A 16 1.28 8.41 -0.19
C VAL A 16 -0.07 8.05 -0.77
N VAL A 17 -0.27 6.77 -1.11
CA VAL A 17 -1.50 6.24 -1.71
C VAL A 17 -2.39 5.64 -0.62
N VAL A 18 -3.59 6.19 -0.45
CA VAL A 18 -4.54 5.81 0.59
C VAL A 18 -5.87 5.39 -0.05
N PRO A 19 -6.13 4.08 -0.21
CA PRO A 19 -7.44 3.60 -0.59
C PRO A 19 -8.41 3.74 0.58
N VAL A 20 -9.62 4.28 0.32
CA VAL A 20 -10.65 4.46 1.34
C VAL A 20 -12.01 4.02 0.84
N ARG A 21 -12.83 3.51 1.77
CA ARG A 21 -14.25 3.26 1.55
C ARG A 21 -14.99 3.38 2.88
N ASN A 22 -15.88 4.38 2.98
CA ASN A 22 -16.66 4.66 4.19
C ASN A 22 -15.78 4.87 5.43
N GLU A 23 -14.80 5.78 5.31
CA GLU A 23 -13.83 6.11 6.35
C GLU A 23 -13.84 7.62 6.68
N ALA A 24 -14.97 8.31 6.53
CA ALA A 24 -15.11 9.75 6.75
C ALA A 24 -14.44 10.26 8.06
N PRO A 25 -14.63 9.61 9.23
CA PRO A 25 -14.04 10.10 10.48
C PRO A 25 -12.51 10.01 10.54
N ASN A 26 -11.87 9.28 9.62
CA ASN A 26 -10.43 9.06 9.60
C ASN A 26 -9.70 10.00 8.62
N ILE A 27 -10.42 10.68 7.70
CA ILE A 27 -9.82 11.46 6.61
C ILE A 27 -8.94 12.60 7.14
N ALA A 28 -9.52 13.55 7.86
CA ALA A 28 -8.81 14.73 8.33
C ALA A 28 -7.64 14.40 9.29
N PRO A 29 -7.81 13.51 10.30
CA PRO A 29 -6.72 13.12 11.17
C PRO A 29 -5.56 12.46 10.42
N LEU A 30 -5.84 11.51 9.50
CA LEU A 30 -4.81 10.80 8.77
C LEU A 30 -4.02 11.72 7.82
N ILE A 31 -4.69 12.67 7.15
CA ILE A 31 -4.03 13.69 6.33
C ILE A 31 -3.08 14.54 7.18
N ALA A 32 -3.53 15.00 8.36
CA ALA A 32 -2.71 15.78 9.26
C ALA A 32 -1.46 14.99 9.72
N GLU A 33 -1.60 13.73 10.06
CA GLU A 33 -0.50 12.85 10.47
C GLU A 33 0.49 12.60 9.33
N ILE A 34 0.02 12.34 8.09
CA ILE A 34 0.89 12.16 6.92
C ILE A 34 1.71 13.44 6.67
N ARG A 35 1.06 14.60 6.73
CA ARG A 35 1.75 15.89 6.55
C ARG A 35 2.80 16.14 7.64
N ALA A 36 2.48 15.82 8.89
CA ALA A 36 3.41 15.95 10.00
C ALA A 36 4.61 15.01 9.86
N ALA A 37 4.37 13.76 9.42
CA ALA A 37 5.43 12.77 9.22
C ALA A 37 6.39 13.12 8.07
N LEU A 38 5.91 13.82 7.04
CA LEU A 38 6.67 14.14 5.83
C LEU A 38 7.11 15.63 5.76
N VAL A 39 7.20 16.31 6.90
CA VAL A 39 7.77 17.66 6.94
C VAL A 39 9.18 17.65 6.37
N GLY A 40 9.48 18.56 5.42
CA GLY A 40 10.77 18.64 4.74
C GLY A 40 10.96 17.65 3.57
N VAL A 41 10.01 16.76 3.33
CA VAL A 41 10.01 15.85 2.18
C VAL A 41 9.01 16.34 1.13
N VAL A 42 9.44 16.52 -0.12
CA VAL A 42 8.52 16.87 -1.21
C VAL A 42 7.64 15.66 -1.49
N HIS A 43 6.35 15.76 -1.18
CA HIS A 43 5.41 14.65 -1.27
C HIS A 43 4.05 15.06 -1.82
N GLU A 44 3.28 14.11 -2.28
CA GLU A 44 1.84 14.24 -2.55
C GLU A 44 1.08 13.15 -1.79
N ILE A 45 -0.19 13.41 -1.51
CA ILE A 45 -1.12 12.44 -0.94
C ILE A 45 -2.17 12.13 -2.00
N VAL A 46 -2.34 10.85 -2.33
CA VAL A 46 -3.30 10.37 -3.34
C VAL A 46 -4.35 9.50 -2.65
N TYR A 47 -5.51 10.07 -2.39
CA TYR A 47 -6.67 9.31 -1.92
C TYR A 47 -7.43 8.72 -3.08
N VAL A 48 -7.80 7.45 -2.94
CA VAL A 48 -8.71 6.78 -3.87
C VAL A 48 -9.96 6.34 -3.11
N ASP A 49 -11.06 7.08 -3.32
CA ASP A 49 -12.37 6.74 -2.80
C ASP A 49 -12.99 5.62 -3.64
N ASP A 50 -13.04 4.42 -3.08
CA ASP A 50 -13.58 3.23 -3.74
C ASP A 50 -15.10 3.15 -3.59
N GLY A 51 -15.80 4.18 -4.08
CA GLY A 51 -17.25 4.23 -4.13
C GLY A 51 -17.91 4.33 -2.75
N SER A 52 -17.41 5.22 -1.89
CA SER A 52 -18.02 5.48 -0.58
C SER A 52 -19.45 6.01 -0.69
N THR A 53 -20.26 5.63 0.28
CA THR A 53 -21.68 6.01 0.41
C THR A 53 -21.95 6.88 1.64
N ASP A 54 -20.93 7.11 2.48
CA ASP A 54 -20.95 8.00 3.64
C ASP A 54 -20.38 9.40 3.29
N ALA A 55 -20.02 10.19 4.30
CA ALA A 55 -19.47 11.53 4.15
C ALA A 55 -17.98 11.54 3.69
N THR A 56 -17.36 10.40 3.34
CA THR A 56 -15.95 10.33 2.90
C THR A 56 -15.62 11.29 1.75
N PRO A 57 -16.44 11.40 0.67
CA PRO A 57 -16.15 12.33 -0.41
C PRO A 57 -16.15 13.79 0.01
N GLN A 58 -17.05 14.17 0.92
CA GLN A 58 -17.18 15.52 1.45
C GLN A 58 -15.99 15.89 2.32
N GLU A 59 -15.54 14.98 3.20
CA GLU A 59 -14.36 15.17 4.04
C GLU A 59 -13.08 15.31 3.19
N LEU A 60 -12.93 14.51 2.13
CA LEU A 60 -11.81 14.64 1.20
C LEU A 60 -11.82 15.99 0.46
N ALA A 61 -12.99 16.45 0.01
CA ALA A 61 -13.14 17.74 -0.65
C ALA A 61 -12.81 18.90 0.31
N ALA A 62 -13.27 18.85 1.55
CA ALA A 62 -12.98 19.84 2.59
C ALA A 62 -11.48 19.89 2.89
N ALA A 63 -10.81 18.75 3.07
CA ALA A 63 -9.38 18.68 3.29
C ALA A 63 -8.57 19.29 2.15
N ARG A 64 -8.98 19.09 0.89
CA ARG A 64 -8.34 19.70 -0.27
C ARG A 64 -8.52 21.22 -0.30
N ALA A 65 -9.71 21.72 0.08
CA ALA A 65 -10.02 23.15 0.08
C ALA A 65 -9.16 23.94 1.05
N VAL A 66 -8.70 23.34 2.16
CA VAL A 66 -7.78 23.98 3.14
C VAL A 66 -6.29 23.83 2.78
N GLY A 67 -5.97 23.50 1.53
CA GLY A 67 -4.59 23.53 1.00
C GLY A 67 -3.74 22.29 1.33
N ALA A 68 -4.33 21.15 1.61
CA ALA A 68 -3.58 19.91 1.68
C ALA A 68 -3.02 19.54 0.27
N PRO A 69 -1.79 18.99 0.14
CA PRO A 69 -1.22 18.55 -1.14
C PRO A 69 -1.91 17.23 -1.58
N LEU A 70 -3.22 17.31 -1.80
CA LEU A 70 -4.14 16.19 -1.90
C LEU A 70 -4.67 16.04 -3.31
N ARG A 71 -4.49 14.84 -3.88
CA ARG A 71 -5.19 14.39 -5.08
C ARG A 71 -6.27 13.38 -4.70
N ILE A 72 -7.44 13.56 -5.25
CA ILE A 72 -8.62 12.73 -4.98
C ILE A 72 -9.05 12.07 -6.27
N LEU A 73 -9.12 10.75 -6.25
CA LEU A 73 -9.68 9.93 -7.31
C LEU A 73 -10.89 9.20 -6.72
N ARG A 74 -11.93 8.99 -7.52
CA ARG A 74 -13.14 8.32 -7.09
C ARG A 74 -13.59 7.28 -8.10
N HIS A 75 -13.83 6.06 -7.63
CA HIS A 75 -14.52 5.03 -8.39
C HIS A 75 -16.04 5.26 -8.35
N ARG A 76 -16.74 5.01 -9.44
CA ARG A 76 -18.21 5.11 -9.49
C ARG A 76 -18.90 4.07 -8.60
N ALA A 77 -18.27 2.91 -8.45
CA ALA A 77 -18.69 1.81 -7.59
C ALA A 77 -17.45 1.17 -6.96
N SER A 78 -17.63 0.44 -5.85
CA SER A 78 -16.51 -0.26 -5.22
C SER A 78 -15.95 -1.35 -6.13
N CYS A 79 -14.65 -1.27 -6.38
CA CYS A 79 -13.85 -2.22 -7.16
C CYS A 79 -12.85 -2.99 -6.28
N GLY A 80 -12.83 -2.71 -4.98
CA GLY A 80 -11.94 -3.35 -4.01
C GLY A 80 -10.59 -2.64 -3.82
N GLN A 81 -9.95 -2.97 -2.71
CA GLN A 81 -8.71 -2.31 -2.26
C GLN A 81 -7.58 -2.38 -3.29
N SER A 82 -7.40 -3.53 -3.98
CA SER A 82 -6.36 -3.64 -5.01
C SER A 82 -6.59 -2.71 -6.19
N ALA A 83 -7.81 -2.62 -6.68
CA ALA A 83 -8.16 -1.69 -7.77
C ALA A 83 -7.90 -0.25 -7.35
N ALA A 84 -8.26 0.11 -6.11
CA ALA A 84 -7.99 1.45 -5.58
C ALA A 84 -6.49 1.75 -5.46
N VAL A 85 -5.69 0.81 -4.96
CA VAL A 85 -4.22 0.96 -4.92
C VAL A 85 -3.65 1.11 -6.33
N ILE A 86 -4.07 0.27 -7.30
CA ILE A 86 -3.62 0.35 -8.70
C ILE A 86 -3.96 1.72 -9.30
N THR A 87 -5.19 2.19 -9.09
CA THR A 87 -5.62 3.52 -9.57
C THR A 87 -4.75 4.62 -8.97
N GLY A 88 -4.49 4.57 -7.66
CA GLY A 88 -3.66 5.54 -6.96
C GLY A 88 -2.22 5.55 -7.45
N VAL A 89 -1.58 4.38 -7.57
CA VAL A 89 -0.19 4.28 -8.04
C VAL A 89 -0.03 4.71 -9.50
N LYS A 90 -0.99 4.38 -10.37
CA LYS A 90 -1.00 4.86 -11.77
C LYS A 90 -1.05 6.38 -11.84
N ALA A 91 -1.87 7.01 -10.99
CA ALA A 91 -2.02 8.46 -10.94
C ALA A 91 -0.88 9.17 -10.16
N ALA A 92 -0.18 8.47 -9.30
CA ALA A 92 0.94 9.01 -8.51
C ALA A 92 2.07 9.52 -9.41
N ARG A 93 2.76 10.57 -8.94
CA ARG A 93 3.88 11.23 -9.64
C ARG A 93 5.21 11.02 -8.94
N GLY A 94 5.18 10.61 -7.66
CA GLY A 94 6.39 10.32 -6.90
C GLY A 94 7.15 9.12 -7.44
N GLU A 95 8.47 9.18 -7.34
CA GLU A 95 9.35 8.05 -7.63
C GLU A 95 9.05 6.88 -6.68
N TRP A 96 8.83 7.21 -5.42
CA TRP A 96 8.49 6.27 -4.36
C TRP A 96 6.99 6.31 -4.05
N ILE A 97 6.46 5.16 -3.67
CA ILE A 97 5.08 5.00 -3.22
C ILE A 97 5.11 4.48 -1.77
N ALA A 98 4.38 5.16 -0.89
CA ALA A 98 3.96 4.59 0.38
C ALA A 98 2.47 4.23 0.31
N THR A 99 2.09 3.01 0.64
CA THR A 99 0.68 2.65 0.80
C THR A 99 0.29 2.69 2.28
N LEU A 100 -0.92 3.12 2.58
CA LEU A 100 -1.52 3.14 3.92
C LEU A 100 -2.97 2.71 3.84
N ASP A 101 -3.46 1.97 4.84
CA ASP A 101 -4.89 1.74 5.00
C ASP A 101 -5.56 3.01 5.54
N GLY A 102 -6.75 3.36 5.03
CA GLY A 102 -7.46 4.59 5.39
C GLY A 102 -8.13 4.58 6.77
N ASP A 103 -8.00 3.49 7.53
CA ASP A 103 -8.67 3.28 8.82
C ASP A 103 -7.88 3.82 10.04
N GLY A 104 -6.73 4.46 9.78
CA GLY A 104 -5.88 5.05 10.81
C GLY A 104 -5.10 4.07 11.68
N GLN A 105 -5.09 2.78 11.37
CA GLN A 105 -4.35 1.78 12.14
C GLN A 105 -2.83 1.80 11.85
N ASN A 106 -2.43 2.14 10.64
CA ASN A 106 -1.03 2.35 10.31
C ASN A 106 -0.57 3.73 10.80
N ASP A 107 0.63 3.83 11.32
CA ASP A 107 1.22 5.08 11.78
C ASP A 107 2.04 5.72 10.64
N PRO A 108 1.63 6.90 10.11
CA PRO A 108 2.39 7.61 9.09
C PRO A 108 3.80 8.01 9.53
N ALA A 109 4.07 8.12 10.82
CA ALA A 109 5.39 8.47 11.36
C ALA A 109 6.48 7.43 10.99
N ASP A 110 6.09 6.21 10.60
CA ASP A 110 7.02 5.19 10.10
C ASP A 110 7.47 5.43 8.65
N ILE A 111 6.73 6.22 7.85
CA ILE A 111 7.02 6.40 6.42
C ILE A 111 8.44 6.90 6.15
N PRO A 112 8.96 7.95 6.83
CA PRO A 112 10.30 8.46 6.54
C PRO A 112 11.39 7.41 6.72
N ARG A 113 11.30 6.59 7.77
CA ARG A 113 12.25 5.53 8.05
C ARG A 113 12.20 4.42 6.99
N LEU A 114 10.99 4.02 6.58
CA LEU A 114 10.81 3.02 5.51
C LEU A 114 11.32 3.56 4.16
N LEU A 115 11.10 4.84 3.86
CA LEU A 115 11.60 5.49 2.66
C LEU A 115 13.12 5.52 2.63
N ALA A 116 13.76 5.95 3.72
CA ALA A 116 15.22 5.97 3.82
C ALA A 116 15.81 4.57 3.64
N ARG A 117 15.15 3.54 4.21
CA ARG A 117 15.56 2.15 4.03
C ARG A 117 15.42 1.70 2.58
N ALA A 118 14.32 2.06 1.91
CA ALA A 118 14.10 1.73 0.50
C ALA A 118 15.16 2.37 -0.40
N GLN A 119 15.47 3.64 -0.18
CA GLN A 119 16.49 4.37 -0.93
C GLN A 119 17.89 3.75 -0.74
N ALA A 120 18.27 3.42 0.49
CA ALA A 120 19.57 2.80 0.79
C ALA A 120 19.74 1.43 0.09
N GLU A 121 18.67 0.64 0.00
CA GLU A 121 18.73 -0.67 -0.67
C GLU A 121 18.67 -0.54 -2.20
N ALA A 122 17.98 0.48 -2.74
CA ALA A 122 17.87 0.70 -4.17
C ALA A 122 19.21 1.00 -4.85
N VAL A 123 20.19 1.51 -4.12
CA VAL A 123 21.58 1.74 -4.62
C VAL A 123 22.19 0.46 -5.18
N LYS A 124 21.71 -0.72 -4.75
CA LYS A 124 22.18 -2.02 -5.27
C LYS A 124 21.66 -2.35 -6.67
N GLY A 125 20.86 -1.48 -7.29
CA GLY A 125 20.34 -1.64 -8.65
C GLY A 125 19.24 -2.69 -8.81
N VAL A 126 18.66 -3.21 -7.71
CA VAL A 126 17.56 -4.18 -7.72
C VAL A 126 16.27 -3.55 -7.21
N PRO A 127 15.09 -3.96 -7.72
CA PRO A 127 13.82 -3.49 -7.20
C PRO A 127 13.66 -3.84 -5.71
N VAL A 128 13.15 -2.88 -4.91
CA VAL A 128 13.01 -3.03 -3.46
C VAL A 128 11.57 -2.80 -3.02
N LEU A 129 11.08 -3.65 -2.14
CA LEU A 129 9.87 -3.48 -1.35
C LEU A 129 10.22 -3.51 0.14
N ILE A 130 9.93 -2.43 0.85
CA ILE A 130 9.92 -2.43 2.30
C ILE A 130 8.49 -2.72 2.78
N ALA A 131 8.31 -3.82 3.46
CA ALA A 131 7.02 -4.26 4.00
C ALA A 131 6.95 -4.00 5.50
N GLY A 132 5.97 -3.24 5.96
CA GLY A 132 5.72 -3.06 7.38
C GLY A 132 5.38 -4.39 8.06
N HIS A 133 5.93 -4.58 9.25
CA HIS A 133 5.65 -5.73 10.12
C HIS A 133 5.09 -5.24 11.46
N ARG A 134 3.82 -5.53 11.74
CA ARG A 134 3.13 -5.09 12.95
C ARG A 134 3.57 -5.90 14.17
N VAL A 135 4.39 -5.31 15.04
CA VAL A 135 5.02 -6.04 16.16
C VAL A 135 4.13 -6.17 17.39
N ASN A 136 3.14 -5.29 17.61
CA ASN A 136 2.30 -5.25 18.82
C ASN A 136 0.85 -5.70 18.59
N ARG A 137 0.62 -6.73 17.77
CA ARG A 137 -0.73 -7.24 17.52
C ARG A 137 -1.32 -7.91 18.78
N ARG A 138 -2.37 -7.32 19.34
CA ARG A 138 -3.18 -7.91 20.42
C ARG A 138 -4.22 -8.88 19.85
N ASP A 139 -3.77 -9.99 19.25
CA ASP A 139 -4.66 -11.06 18.78
C ASP A 139 -4.89 -12.11 19.88
N SER A 140 -6.09 -12.71 19.91
CA SER A 140 -6.35 -13.87 20.76
C SER A 140 -5.43 -15.06 20.39
N THR A 141 -5.11 -15.91 21.35
CA THR A 141 -4.19 -17.06 21.19
C THR A 141 -4.60 -17.98 20.04
N VAL A 142 -5.90 -18.23 19.85
CA VAL A 142 -6.43 -19.06 18.76
C VAL A 142 -6.20 -18.41 17.38
N LYS A 143 -6.44 -17.10 17.25
CA LYS A 143 -6.15 -16.35 16.03
C LYS A 143 -4.65 -16.31 15.70
N ARG A 144 -3.80 -16.25 16.72
CA ARG A 144 -2.33 -16.30 16.53
C ARG A 144 -1.85 -17.63 15.99
N PHE A 145 -2.44 -18.76 16.44
CA PHE A 145 -2.02 -20.10 16.00
C PHE A 145 -2.47 -20.37 14.57
N SER A 146 -3.74 -20.11 14.24
CA SER A 146 -4.26 -20.28 12.88
C SER A 146 -3.57 -19.36 11.86
N SER A 147 -3.26 -18.11 12.24
CA SER A 147 -2.55 -17.19 11.36
C SER A 147 -1.07 -17.59 11.15
N ARG A 148 -0.40 -18.17 12.16
CA ARG A 148 0.96 -18.69 12.00
C ARG A 148 1.03 -19.86 11.02
N PHE A 149 0.09 -20.80 11.10
CA PHE A 149 0.03 -21.92 10.17
C PHE A 149 -0.25 -21.45 8.73
N ALA A 150 -1.25 -20.58 8.55
CA ALA A 150 -1.58 -20.01 7.25
C ALA A 150 -0.41 -19.21 6.64
N ASN A 151 0.27 -18.38 7.46
CA ASN A 151 1.44 -17.63 7.02
C ASN A 151 2.62 -18.56 6.65
N ARG A 152 2.84 -19.64 7.41
CA ARG A 152 3.90 -20.60 7.12
C ARG A 152 3.62 -21.39 5.83
N PHE A 153 2.37 -21.79 5.60
CA PHE A 153 1.95 -22.43 4.35
C PHE A 153 2.10 -21.48 3.16
N ARG A 154 1.66 -20.22 3.28
CA ARG A 154 1.86 -19.19 2.26
C ARG A 154 3.35 -18.97 1.97
N ALA A 155 4.16 -18.80 3.02
CA ALA A 155 5.59 -18.57 2.91
C ALA A 155 6.30 -19.72 2.18
N TRP A 156 5.92 -20.97 2.48
CA TRP A 156 6.43 -22.14 1.80
C TRP A 156 6.02 -22.18 0.33
N MET A 157 4.75 -21.93 0.03
CA MET A 157 4.21 -22.00 -1.34
C MET A 157 4.76 -20.88 -2.23
N LEU A 158 4.85 -19.65 -1.70
CA LEU A 158 5.29 -18.47 -2.44
C LEU A 158 6.78 -18.15 -2.29
N ARG A 159 7.53 -18.93 -1.49
CA ARG A 159 8.93 -18.65 -1.15
C ARG A 159 9.11 -17.21 -0.61
N ASP A 160 8.12 -16.74 0.12
CA ASP A 160 8.03 -15.38 0.64
C ASP A 160 8.09 -15.44 2.16
N ALA A 161 9.25 -15.07 2.71
CA ALA A 161 9.52 -15.07 4.15
C ALA A 161 8.91 -13.86 4.89
N THR A 162 8.05 -13.06 4.25
CA THR A 162 7.43 -11.87 4.86
C THR A 162 6.50 -12.28 6.01
N PRO A 163 6.76 -11.86 7.25
CA PRO A 163 6.00 -12.29 8.43
C PRO A 163 4.59 -11.69 8.47
N ASP A 164 4.36 -10.54 7.84
CA ASP A 164 3.07 -9.82 7.84
C ASP A 164 2.76 -9.22 6.46
N SER A 165 2.38 -10.05 5.51
CA SER A 165 1.98 -9.59 4.15
C SER A 165 0.72 -8.73 4.15
N GLY A 166 -0.10 -8.82 5.20
CA GLY A 166 -1.36 -8.09 5.36
C GLY A 166 -1.20 -6.67 5.92
N CYS A 167 0.02 -6.23 6.26
CA CYS A 167 0.22 -4.84 6.67
C CYS A 167 0.00 -3.90 5.48
N GLY A 168 -0.85 -2.86 5.65
CA GLY A 168 -1.13 -1.86 4.61
C GLY A 168 0.06 -0.95 4.33
N LEU A 169 0.90 -0.69 5.35
CA LEU A 169 2.07 0.18 5.20
C LEU A 169 3.20 -0.54 4.48
N LYS A 170 3.48 -0.10 3.26
CA LYS A 170 4.58 -0.58 2.42
C LYS A 170 5.21 0.58 1.66
N VAL A 171 6.51 0.51 1.41
CA VAL A 171 7.23 1.48 0.57
C VAL A 171 7.96 0.74 -0.55
N PHE A 172 7.78 1.21 -1.78
CA PHE A 172 8.38 0.63 -3.00
C PHE A 172 8.49 1.69 -4.11
N SER A 173 9.30 1.44 -5.13
CA SER A 173 9.37 2.34 -6.27
C SER A 173 8.10 2.21 -7.15
N ARG A 174 7.62 3.34 -7.68
CA ARG A 174 6.49 3.36 -8.60
C ARG A 174 6.74 2.46 -9.82
N ALA A 175 7.96 2.48 -10.35
CA ALA A 175 8.37 1.66 -11.50
C ALA A 175 8.21 0.16 -11.21
N LEU A 176 8.64 -0.32 -10.02
CA LEU A 176 8.44 -1.70 -9.61
C LEU A 176 6.95 -2.06 -9.66
N PHE A 177 6.09 -1.30 -9.00
CA PHE A 177 4.66 -1.63 -8.92
C PHE A 177 4.00 -1.71 -10.32
N LEU A 178 4.33 -0.76 -11.19
CA LEU A 178 3.77 -0.71 -12.54
C LEU A 178 4.24 -1.87 -13.43
N SER A 179 5.39 -2.48 -13.13
CA SER A 179 5.89 -3.66 -13.82
C SER A 179 5.27 -4.99 -13.34
N LEU A 180 4.56 -4.97 -12.20
CA LEU A 180 3.92 -6.16 -11.65
C LEU A 180 2.62 -6.48 -12.39
N PRO A 181 2.21 -7.76 -12.47
CA PRO A 181 0.88 -8.13 -12.96
C PRO A 181 -0.20 -7.61 -12.00
N HIS A 182 -1.24 -7.00 -12.57
CA HIS A 182 -2.36 -6.44 -11.81
C HIS A 182 -3.54 -7.42 -11.80
N PHE A 183 -4.04 -7.72 -10.60
CA PHE A 183 -5.21 -8.58 -10.38
C PHE A 183 -5.85 -8.26 -9.02
N ASP A 184 -7.05 -8.74 -8.77
CA ASP A 184 -7.73 -8.55 -7.51
C ASP A 184 -6.95 -9.17 -6.34
N HIS A 185 -6.97 -8.52 -5.18
CA HIS A 185 -6.22 -8.89 -3.97
C HIS A 185 -4.69 -8.85 -4.09
N MET A 186 -4.10 -8.41 -5.22
CA MET A 186 -2.65 -8.36 -5.41
C MET A 186 -1.89 -7.62 -4.31
N HIS A 187 -2.52 -6.64 -3.65
CA HIS A 187 -1.91 -5.86 -2.56
C HIS A 187 -1.37 -6.72 -1.42
N ARG A 188 -1.93 -7.94 -1.23
CA ARG A 188 -1.48 -8.93 -0.23
C ARG A 188 -0.28 -9.74 -0.70
N PHE A 189 -0.06 -9.79 -2.01
CA PHE A 189 0.97 -10.59 -2.66
C PHE A 189 2.14 -9.75 -3.18
N LEU A 190 2.18 -8.45 -2.88
CA LEU A 190 3.28 -7.57 -3.30
C LEU A 190 4.66 -8.13 -2.95
N PRO A 191 4.91 -8.72 -1.75
CA PRO A 191 6.18 -9.36 -1.48
C PRO A 191 6.53 -10.48 -2.48
N ALA A 192 5.62 -11.43 -2.70
CA ALA A 192 5.82 -12.54 -3.63
C ALA A 192 6.02 -12.07 -5.09
N LEU A 193 5.27 -11.03 -5.50
CA LEU A 193 5.39 -10.42 -6.83
C LEU A 193 6.71 -9.66 -6.99
N THR A 194 7.18 -8.99 -5.94
CA THR A 194 8.50 -8.33 -5.94
C THR A 194 9.62 -9.34 -6.11
N LEU A 195 9.60 -10.45 -5.36
CA LEU A 195 10.56 -11.55 -5.52
C LEU A 195 10.52 -12.12 -6.93
N ARG A 196 9.33 -12.34 -7.49
CA ARG A 196 9.14 -12.75 -8.89
C ARG A 196 9.76 -11.73 -9.85
N ALA A 197 9.63 -10.43 -9.57
CA ALA A 197 10.27 -9.36 -10.34
C ALA A 197 11.79 -9.24 -10.13
N GLY A 198 12.44 -10.12 -9.33
CA GLY A 198 13.86 -10.15 -9.00
C GLY A 198 14.28 -9.09 -8.01
N GLY A 199 13.30 -8.52 -7.37
CA GLY A 199 13.52 -7.58 -6.31
C GLY A 199 13.81 -8.25 -4.98
N VAL A 200 14.08 -7.39 -4.00
CA VAL A 200 14.31 -7.75 -2.59
C VAL A 200 13.14 -7.26 -1.75
N VAL A 201 12.73 -8.08 -0.78
CA VAL A 201 11.70 -7.73 0.21
C VAL A 201 12.33 -7.66 1.58
N ILE A 202 12.17 -6.53 2.24
CA ILE A 202 12.67 -6.28 3.59
C ILE A 202 11.49 -6.00 4.50
N SER A 203 11.39 -6.74 5.60
CA SER A 203 10.35 -6.53 6.61
C SER A 203 10.89 -5.62 7.71
N GLU A 204 10.20 -4.50 7.93
CA GLU A 204 10.57 -3.53 8.96
C GLU A 204 9.48 -3.43 10.02
N PRO A 205 9.83 -3.42 11.31
CA PRO A 205 8.86 -3.24 12.37
C PRO A 205 8.14 -1.89 12.21
N VAL A 206 6.81 -1.88 12.30
CA VAL A 206 6.02 -0.66 12.26
C VAL A 206 5.03 -0.62 13.42
N ASN A 207 4.69 0.59 13.82
CA ASN A 207 3.67 0.82 14.83
C ASN A 207 2.28 0.46 14.27
N HIS A 208 1.46 -0.19 15.10
CA HIS A 208 0.10 -0.55 14.75
C HIS A 208 -0.86 -0.15 15.87
N ARG A 209 -1.77 0.74 15.54
CA ARG A 209 -2.72 1.32 16.49
C ARG A 209 -4.05 0.54 16.48
N PRO A 210 -4.78 0.51 17.60
CA PRO A 210 -6.15 0.01 17.58
C PRO A 210 -7.01 0.91 16.69
N ARG A 211 -7.99 0.31 15.98
CA ARG A 211 -8.98 1.10 15.25
C ARG A 211 -9.82 1.90 16.25
N VAL A 212 -9.77 3.20 16.14
CA VAL A 212 -10.49 4.12 17.04
C VAL A 212 -11.88 4.45 16.48
N ARG A 213 -12.04 4.44 15.14
CA ARG A 213 -13.25 4.89 14.42
C ARG A 213 -13.59 3.94 13.26
N GLY A 214 -14.86 3.91 12.87
CA GLY A 214 -15.34 3.10 11.74
C GLY A 214 -15.65 1.64 12.07
N LYS A 215 -16.28 0.94 11.13
CA LYS A 215 -16.62 -0.49 11.23
C LYS A 215 -15.85 -1.29 10.17
N SER A 216 -15.48 -2.54 10.47
CA SER A 216 -14.85 -3.42 9.49
C SER A 216 -15.89 -3.84 8.43
N ASN A 217 -15.63 -3.54 7.17
CA ASN A 217 -16.54 -3.79 6.05
C ASN A 217 -16.48 -5.24 5.50
N TYR A 218 -15.89 -6.21 6.21
CA TYR A 218 -15.56 -7.49 5.59
C TYR A 218 -15.93 -8.73 6.44
N GLY A 219 -16.60 -9.71 5.82
CA GLY A 219 -16.87 -11.04 6.39
C GLY A 219 -15.64 -11.97 6.37
N THR A 220 -15.64 -13.03 7.20
CA THR A 220 -14.44 -13.88 7.44
C THR A 220 -14.35 -15.12 6.55
N LEU A 221 -15.46 -15.74 6.15
CA LEU A 221 -15.46 -17.03 5.43
C LEU A 221 -15.18 -16.90 3.94
N ASP A 222 -15.75 -15.92 3.25
CA ASP A 222 -15.52 -15.68 1.82
C ASP A 222 -14.05 -15.30 1.55
N ARG A 223 -13.40 -14.66 2.53
CA ARG A 223 -11.98 -14.33 2.46
C ARG A 223 -11.04 -15.52 2.40
N LEU A 224 -11.39 -16.64 3.05
CA LEU A 224 -10.52 -17.82 3.10
C LEU A 224 -10.50 -18.55 1.76
N ALA A 225 -11.66 -18.74 1.13
CA ALA A 225 -11.76 -19.44 -0.14
C ALA A 225 -11.09 -18.63 -1.27
N VAL A 226 -11.39 -17.34 -1.39
CA VAL A 226 -10.77 -16.45 -2.38
C VAL A 226 -9.26 -16.35 -2.15
N SER A 227 -8.80 -16.23 -0.89
CA SER A 227 -7.37 -16.17 -0.59
C SER A 227 -6.62 -17.44 -0.97
N PHE A 228 -7.26 -18.62 -0.97
CA PHE A 228 -6.63 -19.88 -1.36
C PHE A 228 -6.47 -19.98 -2.88
N LEU A 229 -7.47 -19.59 -3.66
CA LEU A 229 -7.40 -19.54 -5.12
C LEU A 229 -6.34 -18.54 -5.59
N ASP A 230 -6.32 -17.35 -4.98
CA ASP A 230 -5.30 -16.33 -5.26
C ASP A 230 -3.89 -16.86 -4.96
N LEU A 231 -3.72 -17.62 -3.87
CA LEU A 231 -2.44 -18.20 -3.49
C LEU A 231 -1.94 -19.19 -4.57
N ILE A 232 -2.81 -20.05 -5.10
CA ILE A 232 -2.49 -20.98 -6.20
C ILE A 232 -2.14 -20.19 -7.46
N GLY A 233 -2.94 -19.16 -7.79
CA GLY A 233 -2.71 -18.29 -8.94
C GLY A 233 -1.35 -17.59 -8.89
N VAL A 234 -0.98 -17.04 -7.73
CA VAL A 234 0.32 -16.38 -7.54
C VAL A 234 1.47 -17.39 -7.58
N ALA A 235 1.32 -18.58 -7.00
CA ALA A 235 2.31 -19.64 -7.08
C ALA A 235 2.53 -20.13 -8.54
N TRP A 236 1.44 -20.23 -9.31
CA TRP A 236 1.52 -20.51 -10.74
C TRP A 236 2.25 -19.38 -11.49
N LEU A 237 1.90 -18.13 -11.21
CA LEU A 237 2.49 -16.94 -11.83
C LEU A 237 4.00 -16.86 -11.56
N GLN A 238 4.46 -17.18 -10.35
CA GLN A 238 5.89 -17.21 -9.99
C GLN A 238 6.68 -18.21 -10.83
N ARG A 239 6.06 -19.33 -11.25
CA ARG A 239 6.69 -20.37 -12.07
C ARG A 239 6.69 -20.03 -13.57
N ARG A 240 5.94 -19.02 -14.01
CA ARG A 240 5.73 -18.65 -15.42
C ARG A 240 6.44 -17.35 -15.82
N GLY A 241 7.44 -16.89 -15.08
CA GLY A 241 8.19 -15.67 -15.38
C GLY A 241 9.60 -15.98 -15.89
N LYS A 242 9.86 -15.82 -17.19
CA LYS A 242 11.22 -15.70 -17.72
C LYS A 242 11.58 -14.20 -17.78
N ARG A 243 12.83 -13.87 -17.45
CA ARG A 243 13.35 -12.50 -17.58
C ARG A 243 14.39 -12.52 -18.68
N PRO A 244 14.15 -11.83 -19.80
CA PRO A 244 15.19 -11.64 -20.80
C PRO A 244 16.29 -10.73 -20.22
N VAL A 245 17.53 -11.11 -20.45
CA VAL A 245 18.69 -10.21 -20.31
C VAL A 245 18.97 -9.73 -21.73
N ILE A 246 18.89 -8.43 -21.94
CA ILE A 246 19.19 -7.83 -23.24
C ILE A 246 20.68 -7.51 -23.25
N GLU A 247 21.40 -8.05 -24.21
CA GLU A 247 22.79 -7.65 -24.45
C GLU A 247 22.80 -6.24 -25.06
N PRO A 248 23.83 -5.43 -24.75
CA PRO A 248 23.99 -4.14 -25.41
C PRO A 248 24.01 -4.31 -26.92
N GLU A 249 23.45 -3.34 -27.65
CA GLU A 249 23.63 -3.28 -29.11
C GLU A 249 25.13 -3.18 -29.42
N ALA A 250 25.60 -4.02 -30.34
CA ALA A 250 26.98 -4.08 -30.78
C ALA A 250 27.38 -2.83 -31.60
#